data_80de71904df0290fe459702052663ed7
#
_entry.id   80de71904df0290fe459702052663ed7
#
_cell.length_a   1.000
_cell.length_b   1.000
_cell.length_c   1.000
_cell.angle_alpha   90.00
_cell.angle_beta   90.00
_cell.angle_gamma   90.00
#
_symmetry.space_group_name_H-M   'P 1'
#
loop_
_entity.id
_entity.type
_entity.pdbx_description
1 polymer ?
#
loop_
_entity_poly.entity_id
_entity_poly.type
_entity_poly.pdbx_seq_one_letter_code
_entity_poly.pdbx_strand_id
1 'polypeptide(L)'
;MSIYNKKIMEHFTNPKFFGKINDADIIGKAGNPRCGDLLTLYIKLEETRLPARQARSKKQMIISDIKFETLGCASAIASSDMICQLAKGKTMEQALNINFQDVSNELGKLPPLKIHCAQLVTEALKDAINKYNNPAKWDKQVK
;
A
#
# COMPACT_ATOMS: atom_id res chain seq x y z
N MET A 1 17.76 -17.79 -16.58
CA MET A 1 17.41 -17.81 -15.17
C MET A 1 16.69 -16.53 -14.79
N SER A 2 15.51 -16.63 -14.22
CA SER A 2 14.77 -15.42 -13.81
C SER A 2 15.40 -14.79 -12.59
N ILE A 3 15.54 -13.46 -12.58
CA ILE A 3 16.00 -12.73 -11.40
C ILE A 3 14.90 -12.62 -10.34
N TYR A 4 13.68 -13.02 -10.70
CA TYR A 4 12.54 -12.97 -9.79
C TYR A 4 12.16 -14.38 -9.35
N ASN A 5 11.88 -14.53 -8.06
CA ASN A 5 11.43 -15.80 -7.52
C ASN A 5 9.95 -16.04 -7.86
N LYS A 6 9.46 -17.22 -7.47
CA LYS A 6 8.09 -17.65 -7.77
C LYS A 6 7.03 -16.72 -7.16
N LYS A 7 7.24 -16.25 -5.93
CA LYS A 7 6.29 -15.36 -5.26
C LYS A 7 6.16 -14.03 -5.98
N ILE A 8 7.28 -13.45 -6.40
CA ILE A 8 7.28 -12.20 -7.16
C ILE A 8 6.51 -12.40 -8.47
N MET A 9 6.76 -13.49 -9.17
CA MET A 9 6.09 -13.77 -10.44
C MET A 9 4.59 -13.99 -10.25
N GLU A 10 4.17 -14.65 -9.19
CA GLU A 10 2.76 -14.83 -8.91
C GLU A 10 2.03 -13.49 -8.68
N HIS A 11 2.63 -12.61 -7.88
CA HIS A 11 2.04 -11.30 -7.61
C HIS A 11 2.09 -10.39 -8.83
N PHE A 12 3.06 -10.57 -9.71
CA PHE A 12 3.14 -9.81 -10.95
C PHE A 12 2.13 -10.30 -11.99
N THR A 13 2.04 -11.62 -12.20
CA THR A 13 1.22 -12.17 -13.28
C THR A 13 -0.27 -12.19 -12.94
N ASN A 14 -0.60 -12.25 -11.66
CA ASN A 14 -1.99 -12.30 -11.20
C ASN A 14 -2.18 -11.46 -9.95
N PRO A 15 -1.98 -10.13 -10.04
CA PRO A 15 -2.13 -9.27 -8.86
C PRO A 15 -3.60 -9.20 -8.43
N LYS A 16 -3.85 -9.48 -7.16
CA LYS A 16 -5.21 -9.52 -6.61
C LYS A 16 -5.76 -8.14 -6.33
N PHE A 17 -4.90 -7.15 -6.15
CA PHE A 17 -5.30 -5.82 -5.69
C PHE A 17 -5.12 -4.75 -6.77
N PHE A 18 -4.90 -5.16 -8.02
CA PHE A 18 -4.77 -4.21 -9.12
C PHE A 18 -6.12 -3.61 -9.48
N GLY A 19 -6.17 -2.29 -9.59
CA GLY A 19 -7.38 -1.61 -10.02
C GLY A 19 -7.64 -0.33 -9.23
N LYS A 20 -8.84 0.21 -9.42
CA LYS A 20 -9.29 1.43 -8.75
C LYS A 20 -10.41 1.13 -7.77
N ILE A 21 -10.54 2.00 -6.77
CA ILE A 21 -11.74 2.07 -5.93
C ILE A 21 -12.35 3.44 -6.21
N ASN A 22 -13.53 3.45 -6.86
CA ASN A 22 -14.15 4.71 -7.29
C ASN A 22 -14.57 5.60 -6.12
N ASP A 23 -14.95 4.98 -5.00
CA ASP A 23 -15.36 5.69 -3.80
C ASP A 23 -14.30 5.57 -2.69
N ALA A 24 -13.03 5.58 -3.06
CA ALA A 24 -11.95 5.50 -2.10
C ALA A 24 -12.03 6.65 -1.10
N ASP A 25 -11.78 6.34 0.16
CA ASP A 25 -11.74 7.34 1.21
C ASP A 25 -10.44 8.12 1.19
N ILE A 26 -9.35 7.48 0.78
CA ILE A 26 -8.03 8.10 0.71
C ILE A 26 -7.31 7.58 -0.52
N ILE A 27 -6.53 8.47 -1.15
CA ILE A 27 -5.67 8.12 -2.27
C ILE A 27 -4.25 8.52 -1.91
N GLY A 28 -3.35 7.55 -1.85
CA GLY A 28 -1.93 7.78 -1.64
C GLY A 28 -1.17 7.66 -2.94
N LYS A 29 -0.18 8.51 -3.12
CA LYS A 29 0.63 8.51 -4.33
C LYS A 29 2.11 8.55 -4.00
N ALA A 30 2.89 7.86 -4.80
CA ALA A 30 4.33 7.96 -4.78
C ALA A 30 4.84 7.82 -6.21
N GLY A 31 5.98 8.40 -6.49
CA GLY A 31 6.53 8.33 -7.82
C GLY A 31 7.98 8.74 -7.85
N ASN A 32 8.70 8.15 -8.79
CA ASN A 32 10.06 8.53 -9.10
C ASN A 32 10.10 8.94 -10.57
N PRO A 33 10.07 10.25 -10.87
CA PRO A 33 10.07 10.72 -12.26
C PRO A 33 11.28 10.24 -13.07
N ARG A 34 12.40 10.00 -12.40
CA ARG A 34 13.61 9.52 -13.09
C ARG A 34 13.48 8.10 -13.59
N CYS A 35 12.75 7.27 -12.87
CA CYS A 35 12.53 5.87 -13.23
C CYS A 35 11.22 5.65 -13.96
N GLY A 36 10.37 6.67 -14.01
CA GLY A 36 9.05 6.56 -14.61
C GLY A 36 8.05 5.74 -13.77
N ASP A 37 8.46 5.33 -12.59
CA ASP A 37 7.58 4.54 -11.71
C ASP A 37 6.61 5.48 -11.00
N LEU A 38 5.33 5.26 -11.24
CA LEU A 38 4.25 5.98 -10.57
C LEU A 38 3.32 4.97 -9.93
N LEU A 39 2.93 5.24 -8.71
CA LEU A 39 2.04 4.36 -7.96
C LEU A 39 0.92 5.17 -7.32
N THR A 40 -0.30 4.68 -7.47
CA THR A 40 -1.48 5.21 -6.80
C THR A 40 -2.10 4.10 -5.96
N LEU A 41 -2.31 4.37 -4.68
CA LEU A 41 -3.03 3.48 -3.77
C LEU A 41 -4.40 4.06 -3.48
N TYR A 42 -5.41 3.21 -3.63
CA TYR A 42 -6.81 3.54 -3.29
C TYR A 42 -7.18 2.79 -2.03
N ILE A 43 -7.62 3.52 -1.01
CA ILE A 43 -7.92 2.92 0.29
C ILE A 43 -9.36 3.23 0.69
N LYS A 44 -10.08 2.18 1.05
CA LYS A 44 -11.41 2.26 1.63
C LYS A 44 -11.32 1.94 3.11
N LEU A 45 -11.92 2.79 3.94
CA LEU A 45 -11.86 2.65 5.40
C LEU A 45 -13.20 2.25 5.96
N GLU A 46 -13.15 1.52 7.07
CA GLU A 46 -14.33 1.10 7.79
C GLU A 46 -14.09 1.26 9.28
N GLU A 47 -15.10 1.74 10.00
CA GLU A 47 -14.99 1.83 11.44
C GLU A 47 -15.06 0.45 12.06
N THR A 48 -14.16 0.18 13.01
CA THR A 48 -14.23 -1.02 13.80
C THR A 48 -14.33 -0.61 15.28
N ARG A 49 -15.20 -1.32 15.99
CA ARG A 49 -15.30 -1.16 17.44
C ARG A 49 -14.44 -2.24 18.08
N LEU A 50 -13.37 -1.80 18.73
CA LEU A 50 -12.62 -2.71 19.56
C LEU A 50 -13.48 -3.13 20.77
N PRO A 51 -13.28 -4.36 21.30
CA PRO A 51 -13.94 -4.77 22.53
C PRO A 51 -13.69 -3.75 23.64
N ALA A 52 -14.69 -3.57 24.51
CA ALA A 52 -14.66 -2.55 25.56
C ALA A 52 -13.39 -2.55 26.42
N ARG A 53 -12.73 -3.69 26.52
CA ARG A 53 -11.47 -3.83 27.28
C ARG A 53 -10.29 -3.13 26.62
N GLN A 54 -10.33 -2.90 25.30
CA GLN A 54 -9.20 -2.36 24.54
C GLN A 54 -9.49 -0.98 23.99
N ALA A 55 -10.74 -0.56 23.97
CA ALA A 55 -11.13 0.57 23.15
C ALA A 55 -11.11 1.92 23.83
N ARG A 56 -11.05 2.02 25.14
CA ARG A 56 -11.20 3.33 25.82
C ARG A 56 -12.06 4.30 25.00
N SER A 57 -13.14 3.79 24.40
CA SER A 57 -14.12 4.52 23.59
C SER A 57 -13.61 5.18 22.29
N LYS A 58 -12.43 4.80 21.78
CA LYS A 58 -11.97 5.34 20.49
C LYS A 58 -12.36 4.44 19.35
N LYS A 59 -13.05 5.03 18.37
CA LYS A 59 -13.32 4.39 17.08
C LYS A 59 -12.02 4.25 16.31
N GLN A 60 -11.70 3.05 15.88
CA GLN A 60 -10.53 2.84 15.02
C GLN A 60 -10.98 2.57 13.59
N MET A 61 -10.24 3.15 12.66
CA MET A 61 -10.48 2.89 11.24
C MET A 61 -9.56 1.78 10.77
N ILE A 62 -10.14 0.80 10.10
CA ILE A 62 -9.37 -0.27 9.47
C ILE A 62 -9.43 -0.11 7.95
N ILE A 63 -8.43 -0.62 7.28
CA ILE A 63 -8.39 -0.67 5.83
C ILE A 63 -9.27 -1.84 5.39
N SER A 64 -10.50 -1.53 4.97
CA SER A 64 -11.45 -2.57 4.57
C SER A 64 -11.22 -3.05 3.15
N ASP A 65 -10.71 -2.19 2.29
CA ASP A 65 -10.30 -2.55 0.94
C ASP A 65 -9.18 -1.64 0.49
N ILE A 66 -8.32 -2.16 -0.38
CA ILE A 66 -7.17 -1.42 -0.89
C ILE A 66 -6.85 -1.95 -2.28
N LYS A 67 -6.56 -1.04 -3.20
CA LYS A 67 -6.15 -1.39 -4.56
C LYS A 67 -5.06 -0.46 -5.01
N PHE A 68 -4.38 -0.83 -6.08
CA PHE A 68 -3.31 -0.03 -6.63
C PHE A 68 -3.35 0.02 -8.14
N GLU A 69 -2.79 1.09 -8.69
CA GLU A 69 -2.44 1.20 -10.09
C GLU A 69 -1.00 1.67 -10.18
N THR A 70 -0.25 1.06 -11.08
CA THR A 70 1.13 1.46 -11.31
C THR A 70 1.52 1.20 -12.76
N LEU A 71 2.43 2.02 -13.26
CA LEU A 71 3.05 1.82 -14.57
C LEU A 71 4.46 1.22 -14.44
N GLY A 72 4.84 0.80 -13.25
CA GLY A 72 6.17 0.28 -12.98
C GLY A 72 6.43 -1.11 -13.52
N CYS A 73 7.61 -1.60 -13.23
CA CYS A 73 8.07 -2.92 -13.66
C CYS A 73 7.40 -4.06 -12.86
N ALA A 74 7.80 -5.30 -13.19
CA ALA A 74 7.27 -6.48 -12.49
C ALA A 74 7.48 -6.41 -10.98
N SER A 75 8.62 -5.91 -10.52
CA SER A 75 8.88 -5.73 -9.08
C SER A 75 7.96 -4.69 -8.46
N ALA A 76 7.66 -3.61 -9.20
CA ALA A 76 6.74 -2.58 -8.70
C ALA A 76 5.33 -3.13 -8.56
N ILE A 77 4.86 -3.90 -9.53
CA ILE A 77 3.54 -4.53 -9.47
C ILE A 77 3.47 -5.55 -8.34
N ALA A 78 4.49 -6.41 -8.23
CA ALA A 78 4.53 -7.43 -7.17
C ALA A 78 4.61 -6.79 -5.78
N SER A 79 5.44 -5.76 -5.62
CA SER A 79 5.56 -5.05 -4.35
C SER A 79 4.27 -4.34 -3.97
N SER A 80 3.59 -3.73 -4.96
CA SER A 80 2.32 -3.06 -4.73
C SER A 80 1.23 -4.04 -4.30
N ASP A 81 1.16 -5.20 -4.98
CA ASP A 81 0.20 -6.23 -4.62
C ASP A 81 0.47 -6.76 -3.21
N MET A 82 1.73 -6.96 -2.87
CA MET A 82 2.10 -7.45 -1.55
C MET A 82 1.77 -6.43 -0.45
N ILE A 83 2.04 -5.14 -0.66
CA ILE A 83 1.72 -4.16 0.39
C ILE A 83 0.20 -4.05 0.60
N CYS A 84 -0.58 -4.21 -0.44
CA CYS A 84 -2.03 -4.26 -0.31
C CYS A 84 -2.46 -5.46 0.51
N GLN A 85 -1.86 -6.62 0.26
CA GLN A 85 -2.14 -7.83 1.02
C GLN A 85 -1.79 -7.65 2.50
N LEU A 86 -0.67 -7.02 2.80
CA LEU A 86 -0.22 -6.79 4.18
C LEU A 86 -1.07 -5.74 4.89
N ALA A 87 -1.55 -4.74 4.18
CA ALA A 87 -2.27 -3.62 4.78
C ALA A 87 -3.76 -3.90 4.96
N LYS A 88 -4.36 -4.73 4.12
CA LYS A 88 -5.78 -5.00 4.18
C LYS A 88 -6.17 -5.62 5.53
N GLY A 89 -7.18 -5.06 6.16
CA GLY A 89 -7.65 -5.54 7.46
C GLY A 89 -6.91 -4.96 8.65
N LYS A 90 -5.89 -4.14 8.43
CA LYS A 90 -5.13 -3.51 9.50
C LYS A 90 -5.67 -2.12 9.81
N THR A 91 -5.44 -1.67 11.05
CA THR A 91 -5.70 -0.27 11.40
C THR A 91 -4.69 0.63 10.72
N MET A 92 -5.00 1.92 10.66
CA MET A 92 -4.09 2.90 10.08
C MET A 92 -2.73 2.92 10.80
N GLU A 93 -2.75 2.77 12.12
CA GLU A 93 -1.51 2.71 12.90
C GLU A 93 -0.69 1.47 12.58
N GLN A 94 -1.35 0.31 12.47
CA GLN A 94 -0.66 -0.93 12.11
C GLN A 94 -0.08 -0.85 10.70
N ALA A 95 -0.83 -0.27 9.78
CA ALA A 95 -0.37 -0.11 8.41
C ALA A 95 0.85 0.82 8.32
N LEU A 96 0.91 1.85 9.17
CA LEU A 96 2.05 2.76 9.21
C LEU A 96 3.36 2.05 9.58
N ASN A 97 3.28 0.96 10.31
CA ASN A 97 4.45 0.19 10.73
C ASN A 97 4.97 -0.79 9.67
N ILE A 98 4.24 -0.95 8.56
CA ILE A 98 4.72 -1.79 7.45
C ILE A 98 5.89 -1.07 6.77
N ASN A 99 7.04 -1.73 6.69
CA ASN A 99 8.22 -1.17 6.06
C ASN A 99 8.60 -1.95 4.79
N PHE A 100 9.55 -1.41 4.04
CA PHE A 100 9.94 -2.03 2.77
C PHE A 100 10.57 -3.41 2.95
N GLN A 101 11.19 -3.66 4.11
CA GLN A 101 11.75 -4.97 4.40
C GLN A 101 10.67 -6.02 4.57
N ASP A 102 9.54 -5.64 5.19
CA ASP A 102 8.40 -6.55 5.32
C ASP A 102 7.90 -6.98 3.95
N VAL A 103 7.76 -6.03 3.03
CA VAL A 103 7.31 -6.32 1.66
C VAL A 103 8.30 -7.25 0.97
N SER A 104 9.59 -6.93 1.05
CA SER A 104 10.63 -7.73 0.41
C SER A 104 10.67 -9.15 0.97
N ASN A 105 10.60 -9.29 2.31
CA ASN A 105 10.66 -10.59 2.96
C ASN A 105 9.46 -11.47 2.59
N GLU A 106 8.27 -10.88 2.53
CA GLU A 106 7.06 -11.63 2.16
C GLU A 106 7.08 -12.08 0.70
N LEU A 107 7.81 -11.36 -0.15
CA LEU A 107 8.00 -11.74 -1.55
C LEU A 107 9.16 -12.73 -1.75
N GLY A 108 9.79 -13.18 -0.66
CA GLY A 108 10.94 -14.09 -0.75
C GLY A 108 12.23 -13.37 -1.12
N LYS A 109 12.33 -12.12 -0.75
CA LYS A 109 13.44 -11.19 -0.98
C LYS A 109 13.52 -10.68 -2.42
N LEU A 110 13.40 -9.38 -2.57
CA LEU A 110 13.59 -8.71 -3.84
C LEU A 110 15.08 -8.67 -4.21
N PRO A 111 15.41 -8.71 -5.52
CA PRO A 111 16.78 -8.46 -5.94
C PRO A 111 17.26 -7.11 -5.42
N PRO A 112 18.55 -6.98 -5.06
CA PRO A 112 19.05 -5.71 -4.49
C PRO A 112 18.78 -4.48 -5.35
N LEU A 113 18.80 -4.63 -6.66
CA LEU A 113 18.55 -3.52 -7.59
C LEU A 113 17.06 -3.11 -7.62
N LYS A 114 16.19 -3.91 -7.02
CA LYS A 114 14.73 -3.68 -7.03
C LYS A 114 14.14 -3.34 -5.66
N ILE A 115 14.98 -3.20 -4.65
CA ILE A 115 14.53 -2.81 -3.31
C ILE A 115 13.80 -1.46 -3.34
N HIS A 116 14.20 -0.56 -4.26
CA HIS A 116 13.53 0.74 -4.37
C HIS A 116 12.03 0.62 -4.70
N CYS A 117 11.62 -0.48 -5.34
CA CYS A 117 10.20 -0.69 -5.61
C CYS A 117 9.42 -0.90 -4.31
N ALA A 118 9.99 -1.66 -3.36
CA ALA A 118 9.37 -1.84 -2.06
C ALA A 118 9.35 -0.53 -1.27
N GLN A 119 10.38 0.28 -1.39
CA GLN A 119 10.42 1.60 -0.76
C GLN A 119 9.33 2.52 -1.32
N LEU A 120 9.15 2.49 -2.63
CA LEU A 120 8.15 3.32 -3.32
C LEU A 120 6.73 3.00 -2.83
N VAL A 121 6.39 1.71 -2.75
CA VAL A 121 5.04 1.33 -2.31
C VAL A 121 4.81 1.67 -0.84
N THR A 122 5.85 1.57 -0.01
CA THR A 122 5.76 1.98 1.39
C THR A 122 5.54 3.49 1.50
N GLU A 123 6.19 4.27 0.66
CA GLU A 123 6.00 5.72 0.62
C GLU A 123 4.56 6.09 0.23
N ALA A 124 3.98 5.38 -0.74
CA ALA A 124 2.61 5.61 -1.14
C ALA A 124 1.63 5.34 0.01
N LEU A 125 1.87 4.27 0.75
CA LEU A 125 1.04 3.94 1.91
C LEU A 125 1.16 5.00 3.00
N LYS A 126 2.39 5.46 3.28
CA LYS A 126 2.61 6.53 4.25
C LYS A 126 1.96 7.84 3.81
N ASP A 127 2.03 8.15 2.51
CA ASP A 127 1.36 9.33 1.96
C ASP A 127 -0.14 9.28 2.24
N ALA A 128 -0.77 8.14 2.00
CA ALA A 128 -2.19 7.97 2.26
C ALA A 128 -2.52 8.16 3.75
N ILE A 129 -1.73 7.57 4.63
CA ILE A 129 -1.96 7.68 6.07
C ILE A 129 -1.74 9.11 6.55
N ASN A 130 -0.73 9.79 6.03
CA ASN A 130 -0.47 11.20 6.37
C ASN A 130 -1.63 12.09 5.92
N LYS A 131 -2.22 11.84 4.78
CA LYS A 131 -3.39 12.57 4.30
C LYS A 131 -4.59 12.35 5.21
N TYR A 132 -4.78 11.14 5.68
CA TYR A 132 -5.83 10.83 6.64
C TYR A 132 -5.66 11.61 7.93
N ASN A 133 -4.42 11.69 8.43
CA ASN A 133 -4.11 12.41 9.66
C ASN A 133 -4.13 13.93 9.48
N ASN A 134 -4.02 14.41 8.24
CA ASN A 134 -4.00 15.83 7.90
C ASN A 134 -5.01 16.15 6.81
N PRO A 135 -6.31 16.25 7.14
CA PRO A 135 -7.36 16.45 6.11
C PRO A 135 -7.16 17.69 5.23
N ALA A 136 -6.50 18.70 5.74
CA ALA A 136 -6.24 19.91 4.96
C ALA A 136 -5.34 19.67 3.76
N LYS A 137 -4.37 18.74 3.89
CA LYS A 137 -3.51 18.32 2.77
C LYS A 137 -4.28 17.48 1.76
N TRP A 138 -5.20 16.68 2.26
CA TRP A 138 -5.98 15.79 1.42
C TRP A 138 -6.93 16.57 0.50
N ASP A 139 -7.62 17.55 1.05
CA ASP A 139 -8.58 18.36 0.28
C ASP A 139 -7.92 19.07 -0.90
N LYS A 140 -6.67 19.45 -0.79
CA LYS A 140 -5.95 20.13 -1.87
C LYS A 140 -5.61 19.23 -3.04
N GLN A 141 -5.63 17.92 -2.85
CA GLN A 141 -5.21 16.98 -3.89
C GLN A 141 -6.35 16.24 -4.57
N VAL A 142 -7.52 16.25 -3.98
CA VAL A 142 -8.71 15.58 -4.53
C VAL A 142 -9.40 16.43 -5.59
N LYS A 143 -9.09 17.69 -5.63
CA LYS A 143 -9.67 18.62 -6.61
C LYS A 143 -8.92 18.60 -7.93
#